data_f646d0e4a09592595ca2d836b2272fbf
#
_entry.id   f646d0e4a09592595ca2d836b2272fbf
#
_cell.length_a   1.000
_cell.length_b   1.000
_cell.length_c   1.000
_cell.angle_alpha   90.00
_cell.angle_beta   90.00
_cell.angle_gamma   90.00
#
_symmetry.space_group_name_H-M   'P 1'
#
loop_
_entity.id
_entity.type
_entity.pdbx_description
1 polymer ?
#
loop_
_entity_poly.entity_id
_entity_poly.type
_entity_poly.pdbx_seq_one_letter_code
_entity_poly.pdbx_strand_id
1 'polypeptide(L)'
;MPKRVVVRKVKGGKLFRLTLSRTPDKVEVMLDGDLFIHPEEGVEEIERLLAQCSGMDQERSAVRFLRSKLEEGLIQIIGADAAELVSALWEAKG
;
A
#
# COMPACT_ATOMS: atom_id res chain seq x y z
N MET A 1 -1.09 -4.46 -20.69
CA MET A 1 -1.53 -4.61 -19.29
C MET A 1 -1.20 -3.37 -18.53
N PRO A 2 -2.22 -2.70 -18.03
CA PRO A 2 -1.93 -1.49 -17.27
C PRO A 2 -1.19 -1.81 -15.98
N LYS A 3 -0.04 -1.20 -15.87
CA LYS A 3 0.80 -1.35 -14.70
C LYS A 3 1.35 0.02 -14.36
N ARG A 4 1.13 0.46 -13.14
CA ARG A 4 1.59 1.76 -12.69
C ARG A 4 2.52 1.62 -11.51
N VAL A 5 3.62 2.35 -11.57
CA VAL A 5 4.62 2.34 -10.50
C VAL A 5 4.71 3.74 -9.92
N VAL A 6 4.59 3.84 -8.60
CA VAL A 6 4.75 5.11 -7.89
C VAL A 6 5.89 4.95 -6.91
N VAL A 7 6.85 5.86 -6.98
CA VAL A 7 7.96 5.88 -6.03
C VAL A 7 7.77 7.09 -5.13
N ARG A 8 7.84 6.88 -3.84
CA ARG A 8 7.68 7.94 -2.86
C ARG A 8 8.87 8.02 -1.94
N LYS A 9 9.33 9.24 -1.72
CA LYS A 9 10.36 9.51 -0.74
C LYS A 9 9.68 9.94 0.55
N VAL A 10 10.06 9.28 1.65
CA VAL A 10 9.50 9.56 2.95
C VAL A 10 10.55 10.15 3.87
N LYS A 11 10.17 10.48 5.10
CA LYS A 11 11.08 11.06 6.08
C LYS A 11 12.35 10.24 6.19
N GLY A 12 13.46 10.94 6.33
CA GLY A 12 14.76 10.29 6.48
C GLY A 12 15.41 9.89 5.16
N GLY A 13 14.83 10.33 4.03
CA GLY A 13 15.42 10.05 2.72
C GLY A 13 15.16 8.66 2.19
N LYS A 14 14.34 7.87 2.88
CA LYS A 14 14.01 6.51 2.44
C LYS A 14 12.98 6.54 1.33
N LEU A 15 12.99 5.50 0.51
CA LEU A 15 12.06 5.41 -0.61
C LEU A 15 11.27 4.11 -0.51
N PHE A 16 10.02 4.18 -0.94
CA PHE A 16 9.28 2.95 -1.20
C PHE A 16 8.67 3.03 -2.59
N ARG A 17 8.38 1.86 -3.14
CA ARG A 17 7.79 1.74 -4.47
C ARG A 17 6.52 0.91 -4.37
N LEU A 18 5.44 1.44 -4.92
CA LEU A 18 4.18 0.76 -4.99
C LEU A 18 3.86 0.50 -6.46
N THR A 19 3.59 -0.74 -6.80
CA THR A 19 3.23 -1.13 -8.15
C THR A 19 1.79 -1.63 -8.16
N LEU A 20 0.95 -1.00 -8.97
CA LEU A 20 -0.44 -1.41 -9.14
C LEU A 20 -0.59 -2.05 -10.51
N SER A 21 -1.05 -3.30 -10.54
CA SER A 21 -1.31 -4.03 -11.78
C SER A 21 -2.78 -4.38 -11.84
N ARG A 22 -3.40 -4.10 -12.98
CA ARG A 22 -4.81 -4.42 -13.19
C ARG A 22 -4.98 -5.30 -14.41
N THR A 23 -5.76 -6.36 -14.24
CA THR A 23 -6.22 -7.20 -15.33
C THR A 23 -7.74 -7.24 -15.24
N PRO A 24 -8.44 -7.75 -16.27
CA PRO A 24 -9.90 -7.87 -16.16
C PRO A 24 -10.35 -8.71 -14.97
N ASP A 25 -9.49 -9.63 -14.52
CA ASP A 25 -9.87 -10.59 -13.50
C ASP A 25 -9.41 -10.22 -12.09
N LYS A 26 -8.36 -9.41 -11.96
CA LYS A 26 -7.87 -9.11 -10.62
C LYS A 26 -7.01 -7.84 -10.58
N VAL A 27 -6.83 -7.37 -9.36
CA VAL A 27 -5.96 -6.25 -9.05
C VAL A 27 -4.88 -6.76 -8.12
N GLU A 28 -3.63 -6.43 -8.43
CA GLU A 28 -2.51 -6.78 -7.58
C GLU A 28 -1.73 -5.53 -7.21
N VAL A 29 -1.28 -5.48 -5.96
CA VAL A 29 -0.41 -4.41 -5.49
C VAL A 29 0.86 -5.05 -4.97
N MET A 30 1.99 -4.52 -5.39
CA MET A 30 3.29 -4.93 -4.87
C MET A 30 3.94 -3.75 -4.20
N LEU A 31 4.61 -4.02 -3.10
CA LEU A 31 5.24 -3.00 -2.29
C LEU A 31 6.68 -3.40 -2.01
N ASP A 32 7.62 -2.52 -2.32
CA ASP A 32 9.01 -2.77 -1.98
C ASP A 32 9.73 -1.45 -1.67
N GLY A 33 10.99 -1.56 -1.29
CA GLY A 33 11.82 -0.41 -0.97
C GLY A 33 12.34 -0.46 0.45
N ASP A 34 12.58 0.72 1.02
CA ASP A 34 13.22 0.85 2.34
C ASP A 34 12.19 0.80 3.46
N LEU A 35 11.35 -0.21 3.43
CA LEU A 35 10.31 -0.40 4.44
C LEU A 35 10.64 -1.64 5.27
N PHE A 36 10.43 -1.52 6.57
CA PHE A 36 10.50 -2.69 7.45
C PHE A 36 9.10 -3.01 7.91
N ILE A 37 8.69 -4.24 7.69
CA ILE A 37 7.37 -4.70 8.05
C ILE A 37 7.54 -5.88 8.99
N HIS A 38 6.85 -5.81 10.13
CA HIS A 38 6.95 -6.84 11.13
C HIS A 38 5.53 -7.32 11.51
N PRO A 39 5.25 -8.60 11.45
CA PRO A 39 6.15 -9.69 11.01
C PRO A 39 6.38 -9.66 9.50
N GLU A 40 7.40 -10.35 9.02
CA GLU A 40 7.78 -10.33 7.61
C GLU A 40 6.64 -10.73 6.67
N GLU A 41 5.87 -11.71 7.05
CA GLU A 41 4.72 -12.16 6.26
C GLU A 41 3.63 -11.10 6.16
N GLY A 42 3.74 -10.04 6.95
CA GLY A 42 2.82 -8.90 6.87
C GLY A 42 2.89 -8.17 5.56
N VAL A 43 4.00 -8.30 4.82
CA VAL A 43 4.13 -7.65 3.50
C VAL A 43 3.00 -8.10 2.57
N GLU A 44 2.80 -9.41 2.48
CA GLU A 44 1.75 -9.95 1.61
C GLU A 44 0.37 -9.50 2.06
N GLU A 45 0.16 -9.44 3.36
CA GLU A 45 -1.12 -8.98 3.89
C GLU A 45 -1.37 -7.53 3.55
N ILE A 46 -0.35 -6.68 3.68
CA ILE A 46 -0.47 -5.27 3.34
C ILE A 46 -0.77 -5.11 1.86
N GLU A 47 -0.09 -5.86 1.01
CA GLU A 47 -0.33 -5.80 -0.43
C GLU A 47 -1.77 -6.20 -0.74
N ARG A 48 -2.28 -7.23 -0.10
CA ARG A 48 -3.65 -7.68 -0.28
C ARG A 48 -4.65 -6.62 0.18
N LEU A 49 -4.37 -6.00 1.31
CA LEU A 49 -5.23 -4.94 1.83
C LEU A 49 -5.23 -3.71 0.91
N LEU A 50 -4.08 -3.36 0.36
CA LEU A 50 -4.00 -2.25 -0.58
C LEU A 50 -4.77 -2.56 -1.85
N ALA A 51 -4.75 -3.81 -2.31
CA ALA A 51 -5.55 -4.20 -3.46
C ALA A 51 -7.04 -4.00 -3.17
N GLN A 52 -7.47 -4.31 -1.96
CA GLN A 52 -8.86 -4.05 -1.56
C GLN A 52 -9.14 -2.55 -1.53
N CYS A 53 -8.20 -1.75 -1.02
CA CYS A 53 -8.35 -0.30 -0.99
C CYS A 53 -8.52 0.28 -2.39
N SER A 54 -7.91 -0.33 -3.39
CA SER A 54 -7.96 0.19 -4.75
C SER A 54 -9.37 0.24 -5.31
N GLY A 55 -10.29 -0.54 -4.74
CA GLY A 55 -11.69 -0.55 -5.15
C GLY A 55 -12.55 0.47 -4.42
N MET A 56 -11.98 1.20 -3.48
CA MET A 56 -12.73 2.19 -2.71
C MET A 56 -12.80 3.52 -3.44
N ASP A 57 -13.87 4.26 -3.21
CA ASP A 57 -14.10 5.55 -3.86
C ASP A 57 -13.37 6.70 -3.20
N GLN A 58 -13.15 6.62 -1.89
CA GLN A 58 -12.58 7.73 -1.13
C GLN A 58 -11.27 7.34 -0.46
N GLU A 59 -10.28 8.17 -0.68
CA GLU A 59 -8.96 7.96 -0.09
C GLU A 59 -9.03 7.90 1.43
N ARG A 60 -9.81 8.79 2.04
CA ARG A 60 -9.95 8.83 3.50
C ARG A 60 -10.47 7.51 4.06
N SER A 61 -11.44 6.93 3.39
CA SER A 61 -12.00 5.64 3.83
C SER A 61 -10.97 4.53 3.73
N ALA A 62 -10.16 4.57 2.67
CA ALA A 62 -9.11 3.58 2.49
C ALA A 62 -8.03 3.68 3.56
N VAL A 63 -7.67 4.90 3.94
CA VAL A 63 -6.68 5.10 5.02
C VAL A 63 -7.21 4.52 6.33
N ARG A 64 -8.45 4.80 6.64
CA ARG A 64 -9.08 4.30 7.86
C ARG A 64 -9.15 2.78 7.86
N PHE A 65 -9.55 2.22 6.72
CA PHE A 65 -9.63 0.77 6.56
C PHE A 65 -8.26 0.12 6.77
N LEU A 66 -7.26 0.62 6.07
CA LEU A 66 -5.91 0.03 6.17
C LEU A 66 -5.36 0.14 7.58
N ARG A 67 -5.49 1.31 8.19
CA ARG A 67 -5.00 1.51 9.55
C ARG A 67 -5.64 0.54 10.54
N SER A 68 -6.96 0.37 10.42
CA SER A 68 -7.71 -0.54 11.28
C SER A 68 -7.26 -1.99 11.11
N LYS A 69 -7.06 -2.40 9.87
CA LYS A 69 -6.64 -3.78 9.58
C LYS A 69 -5.21 -4.06 10.05
N LEU A 70 -4.33 -3.09 9.93
CA LEU A 70 -2.97 -3.24 10.44
C LEU A 70 -2.97 -3.42 11.95
N GLU A 71 -3.79 -2.66 12.65
CA GLU A 71 -3.91 -2.80 14.10
C GLU A 71 -4.47 -4.16 14.48
N GLU A 72 -5.52 -4.61 13.81
CA GLU A 72 -6.12 -5.91 14.07
C GLU A 72 -5.12 -7.04 13.86
N GLY A 73 -4.31 -6.93 12.83
CA GLY A 73 -3.35 -7.96 12.48
C GLY A 73 -2.02 -7.83 13.20
N LEU A 74 -1.87 -6.81 14.05
CA LEU A 74 -0.63 -6.54 14.78
C LEU A 74 0.55 -6.40 13.82
N ILE A 75 0.32 -5.73 12.70
CA ILE A 75 1.35 -5.50 11.70
C ILE A 75 1.92 -4.11 11.89
N GLN A 76 3.24 -4.04 12.00
CA GLN A 76 3.94 -2.75 12.13
C GLN A 76 4.69 -2.43 10.85
N ILE A 77 4.64 -1.18 10.45
CA ILE A 77 5.39 -0.67 9.30
C ILE A 77 6.31 0.42 9.80
N ILE A 78 7.58 0.29 9.46
CA ILE A 78 8.58 1.32 9.76
C ILE A 78 9.06 1.86 8.43
N GLY A 79 8.99 3.18 8.26
CA GLY A 79 9.41 3.84 7.03
C GLY A 79 8.28 4.51 6.28
N ALA A 80 7.04 4.13 6.56
CA ALA A 80 5.87 4.79 5.97
C ALA A 80 4.67 4.48 6.84
N ASP A 81 3.59 5.23 6.68
CA ASP A 81 2.36 4.95 7.40
C ASP A 81 1.22 4.65 6.43
N ALA A 82 0.06 4.30 6.98
CA ALA A 82 -1.09 3.92 6.15
C ALA A 82 -1.49 5.04 5.19
N ALA A 83 -1.45 6.28 5.66
CA ALA A 83 -1.83 7.42 4.82
C ALA A 83 -0.89 7.58 3.63
N GLU A 84 0.41 7.38 3.83
CA GLU A 84 1.38 7.48 2.76
C GLU A 84 1.20 6.37 1.73
N LEU A 85 0.95 5.15 2.19
CA LEU A 85 0.74 4.02 1.30
C LEU A 85 -0.52 4.22 0.46
N VAL A 86 -1.60 4.65 1.09
CA VAL A 86 -2.86 4.90 0.39
C VAL A 86 -2.72 6.06 -0.58
N SER A 87 -1.99 7.11 -0.20
CA SER A 87 -1.74 8.24 -1.10
C SER A 87 -1.03 7.78 -2.37
N ALA A 88 -0.01 6.93 -2.23
CA ALA A 88 0.70 6.39 -3.38
C ALA A 88 -0.23 5.53 -4.25
N LEU A 89 -1.09 4.74 -3.60
CA LEU A 89 -2.06 3.92 -4.32
C LEU A 89 -3.02 4.79 -5.13
N TRP A 90 -3.50 5.89 -4.54
CA TRP A 90 -4.41 6.79 -5.24
C TRP A 90 -3.74 7.44 -6.45
N GLU A 91 -2.47 7.80 -6.31
CA GLU A 91 -1.72 8.31 -7.45
C GLU A 91 -1.62 7.25 -8.54
N ALA A 92 -1.36 6.00 -8.17
CA ALA A 92 -1.25 4.90 -9.13
C ALA A 92 -2.59 4.63 -9.84
N LYS A 93 -3.69 4.83 -9.15
CA LYS A 93 -5.03 4.64 -9.75
C LYS A 93 -5.29 5.66 -10.85
N GLY A 94 -4.65 6.78 -10.78
CA GLY A 94 -4.85 7.87 -11.73
C GLY A 94 -6.01 8.73 -11.37
#